data_18174472f10fea6c4a43db179bd21d0f
#
_entry.id   18174472f10fea6c4a43db179bd21d0f
#
_cell.length_a   1.000
_cell.length_b   1.000
_cell.length_c   1.000
_cell.angle_alpha   90.00
_cell.angle_beta   90.00
_cell.angle_gamma   90.00
#
_symmetry.space_group_name_H-M   'P 1'
#
loop_
_entity.id
_entity.type
_entity.pdbx_description
1 polymer ?
#
loop_
_entity_poly.entity_id
_entity_poly.type
_entity_poly.pdbx_seq_one_letter_code
_entity_poly.pdbx_strand_id
1 'polypeptide(L)'
;MIINCRNPSYVIRLYLIRMFNITKHKGGIMLAKIIKRLTSTLTVVIALFSSLTLPQSVSAAETQYFPVASSRVGPYSAMGTGYYGAQIDYMNYVNMTGGVNGVMLTWQECETEYNAVKTVECYQRLLEKDGQRIVVFDTLGTPGAYAVINRMAKDNVVLAQYGYGRTDGADGRVWPWVFNAASHYWSQIAVKLKFMAQVEGGIDKMKGKKIVHLHIDSAYGREPLPAMRKITSDWGMKLIEISIPPPGLEQQSQCCLLYTSDAADDDRS
;
A
#
# COMPACT_ATOMS: atom_id res chain seq x y z
N MET A 1 -24.18 -12.77 -32.62
CA MET A 1 -24.47 -11.50 -33.28
C MET A 1 -23.14 -10.82 -33.58
N ILE A 2 -22.66 -10.95 -34.81
CA ILE A 2 -21.32 -10.49 -35.21
C ILE A 2 -21.48 -9.04 -35.66
N ILE A 3 -20.91 -8.10 -34.93
CA ILE A 3 -20.83 -6.70 -35.31
C ILE A 3 -19.56 -6.51 -36.11
N ASN A 4 -19.75 -6.34 -37.42
CA ASN A 4 -18.71 -6.13 -38.40
C ASN A 4 -18.39 -4.62 -38.48
N CYS A 5 -17.25 -4.21 -37.92
CA CYS A 5 -16.77 -2.84 -37.99
C CYS A 5 -16.29 -2.54 -39.42
N ARG A 6 -17.13 -1.84 -40.20
CA ARG A 6 -16.77 -1.34 -41.52
C ARG A 6 -15.78 -0.17 -41.39
N ASN A 7 -14.66 -0.31 -42.01
CA ASN A 7 -13.59 0.66 -42.17
C ASN A 7 -14.10 1.95 -42.87
N PRO A 8 -13.93 3.17 -42.27
CA PRO A 8 -14.44 4.43 -42.83
C PRO A 8 -13.80 4.86 -44.15
N SER A 9 -12.72 4.24 -44.57
CA SER A 9 -12.01 4.59 -45.81
C SER A 9 -12.78 4.26 -47.12
N TYR A 10 -13.81 3.44 -47.07
CA TYR A 10 -14.58 3.06 -48.27
C TYR A 10 -15.70 4.06 -48.65
N VAL A 11 -16.20 4.84 -47.72
CA VAL A 11 -17.28 5.77 -47.97
C VAL A 11 -16.83 7.03 -48.74
N ILE A 12 -15.58 7.45 -48.52
CA ILE A 12 -15.02 8.65 -49.18
C ILE A 12 -14.70 8.38 -50.67
N ARG A 13 -14.33 7.12 -51.02
CA ARG A 13 -13.96 6.77 -52.40
C ARG A 13 -15.16 6.69 -53.37
N LEU A 14 -16.35 6.39 -52.88
CA LEU A 14 -17.57 6.30 -53.69
C LEU A 14 -18.17 7.67 -54.00
N TYR A 15 -17.97 8.66 -53.14
CA TYR A 15 -18.44 10.03 -53.39
C TYR A 15 -17.60 10.78 -54.44
N LEU A 16 -16.29 10.55 -54.47
CA LEU A 16 -15.38 11.18 -55.44
C LEU A 16 -15.56 10.67 -56.87
N ILE A 17 -15.92 9.40 -57.07
CA ILE A 17 -16.13 8.81 -58.40
C ILE A 17 -17.44 9.28 -59.02
N ARG A 18 -18.44 9.60 -58.20
CA ARG A 18 -19.74 10.09 -58.73
C ARG A 18 -19.75 11.56 -59.14
N MET A 19 -18.83 12.36 -58.62
CA MET A 19 -18.66 13.77 -59.00
C MET A 19 -17.91 13.99 -60.33
N PHE A 20 -17.11 13.00 -60.78
CA PHE A 20 -16.31 13.15 -61.99
C PHE A 20 -17.05 12.82 -63.29
N ASN A 21 -18.28 12.28 -63.22
CA ASN A 21 -19.05 11.88 -64.42
C ASN A 21 -20.13 12.88 -64.88
N ILE A 22 -20.22 14.05 -64.22
CA ILE A 22 -21.27 15.06 -64.58
C ILE A 22 -20.76 16.18 -65.50
N THR A 23 -19.48 16.18 -65.89
CA THR A 23 -18.92 17.27 -66.68
C THR A 23 -18.68 16.91 -68.17
N LYS A 24 -19.68 16.33 -68.80
CA LYS A 24 -19.71 16.24 -70.31
C LYS A 24 -21.07 16.76 -70.86
N HIS A 25 -21.36 17.99 -70.56
CA HIS A 25 -22.32 18.72 -71.44
C HIS A 25 -21.96 20.22 -71.52
N LYS A 26 -21.95 20.68 -72.75
CA LYS A 26 -21.55 22.04 -73.19
C LYS A 26 -22.37 23.11 -72.50
N GLY A 27 -21.73 23.96 -71.75
CA GLY A 27 -22.33 25.10 -71.07
C GLY A 27 -21.35 25.85 -70.22
N GLY A 28 -20.41 26.33 -70.82
CA GLY A 28 -19.48 27.23 -70.60
C GLY A 28 -18.84 27.87 -69.43
N ILE A 29 -18.31 28.90 -69.69
CA ILE A 29 -17.37 29.78 -69.02
C ILE A 29 -17.82 30.31 -67.63
N MET A 30 -19.15 30.34 -67.37
CA MET A 30 -19.70 30.85 -66.09
C MET A 30 -19.63 29.84 -64.96
N LEU A 31 -19.86 28.57 -65.30
CA LEU A 31 -19.78 27.47 -64.31
C LEU A 31 -18.35 27.24 -63.82
N ALA A 32 -17.34 27.36 -64.71
CA ALA A 32 -15.94 27.21 -64.38
C ALA A 32 -15.41 28.28 -63.38
N LYS A 33 -15.93 29.50 -63.45
CA LYS A 33 -15.59 30.59 -62.51
C LYS A 33 -16.22 30.37 -61.13
N ILE A 34 -17.43 29.80 -61.09
CA ILE A 34 -18.09 29.48 -59.80
C ILE A 34 -17.40 28.28 -59.11
N ILE A 35 -17.05 27.27 -59.88
CA ILE A 35 -16.32 26.08 -59.36
C ILE A 35 -14.91 26.48 -58.85
N LYS A 36 -14.18 27.35 -59.55
CA LYS A 36 -12.88 27.87 -59.10
C LYS A 36 -12.99 28.69 -57.80
N ARG A 37 -14.04 29.47 -57.61
CA ARG A 37 -14.29 30.21 -56.39
C ARG A 37 -14.70 29.31 -55.24
N LEU A 38 -15.53 28.28 -55.48
CA LEU A 38 -15.93 27.29 -54.48
C LEU A 38 -14.77 26.38 -54.06
N THR A 39 -13.91 25.97 -54.98
CA THR A 39 -12.72 25.16 -54.61
C THR A 39 -11.68 25.97 -53.85
N SER A 40 -11.51 27.27 -54.18
CA SER A 40 -10.59 28.14 -53.45
C SER A 40 -11.07 28.40 -52.00
N THR A 41 -12.38 28.60 -51.78
CA THR A 41 -12.93 28.77 -50.43
C THR A 41 -12.92 27.49 -49.63
N LEU A 42 -13.14 26.32 -50.25
CA LEU A 42 -13.10 25.02 -49.59
C LEU A 42 -11.68 24.65 -49.14
N THR A 43 -10.66 24.98 -49.96
CA THR A 43 -9.24 24.76 -49.60
C THR A 43 -8.79 25.63 -48.44
N VAL A 44 -9.27 26.89 -48.37
CA VAL A 44 -8.94 27.79 -47.25
C VAL A 44 -9.62 27.31 -45.96
N VAL A 45 -10.87 26.82 -46.03
CA VAL A 45 -11.58 26.28 -44.86
C VAL A 45 -10.91 25.00 -44.35
N ILE A 46 -10.50 24.10 -45.26
CA ILE A 46 -9.77 22.87 -44.87
C ILE A 46 -8.39 23.20 -44.27
N ALA A 47 -7.68 24.20 -44.81
CA ALA A 47 -6.41 24.66 -44.26
C ALA A 47 -6.56 25.32 -42.87
N LEU A 48 -7.64 26.06 -42.64
CA LEU A 48 -7.98 26.62 -41.34
C LEU A 48 -8.39 25.56 -40.31
N PHE A 49 -9.09 24.50 -40.73
CA PHE A 49 -9.41 23.36 -39.82
C PHE A 49 -8.21 22.49 -39.52
N SER A 50 -7.24 22.35 -40.42
CA SER A 50 -6.02 21.58 -40.19
C SER A 50 -5.05 22.26 -39.23
N SER A 51 -5.12 23.57 -39.08
CA SER A 51 -4.28 24.32 -38.12
C SER A 51 -4.84 24.32 -36.69
N LEU A 52 -6.06 23.81 -36.46
CA LEU A 52 -6.66 23.68 -35.13
C LEU A 52 -6.39 22.30 -34.48
N THR A 53 -5.86 21.34 -35.20
CA THR A 53 -5.31 20.14 -34.61
C THR A 53 -3.84 20.39 -34.22
N LEU A 54 -3.62 21.25 -33.23
CA LEU A 54 -2.38 21.21 -32.49
C LEU A 54 -2.22 19.78 -31.99
N PRO A 55 -1.07 19.09 -32.20
CA PRO A 55 -0.80 17.87 -31.50
C PRO A 55 -0.91 18.24 -30.01
N GLN A 56 -1.98 17.79 -29.35
CA GLN A 56 -1.95 17.72 -27.91
C GLN A 56 -0.75 16.82 -27.62
N SER A 57 0.35 17.42 -27.21
CA SER A 57 1.41 16.69 -26.56
C SER A 57 0.70 15.95 -25.43
N VAL A 58 0.51 14.66 -25.62
CA VAL A 58 0.10 13.75 -24.53
C VAL A 58 1.24 13.90 -23.53
N SER A 59 1.10 14.82 -22.58
CA SER A 59 1.98 14.89 -21.43
C SER A 59 1.92 13.49 -20.83
N ALA A 60 3.05 12.81 -20.76
CA ALA A 60 3.12 11.55 -20.05
C ALA A 60 2.50 11.80 -18.69
N ALA A 61 1.52 10.97 -18.31
CA ALA A 61 0.84 11.13 -17.04
C ALA A 61 1.92 11.17 -15.95
N GLU A 62 1.85 12.20 -15.10
CA GLU A 62 2.76 12.30 -13.97
C GLU A 62 2.59 11.05 -13.10
N THR A 63 3.69 10.48 -12.65
CA THR A 63 3.67 9.25 -11.84
C THR A 63 4.37 9.45 -10.52
N GLN A 64 3.85 8.81 -9.48
CA GLN A 64 4.51 8.70 -8.17
C GLN A 64 4.85 7.23 -7.89
N TYR A 65 6.12 6.98 -7.60
CA TYR A 65 6.61 5.65 -7.28
C TYR A 65 6.44 5.30 -5.80
N PHE A 66 5.92 4.09 -5.53
CA PHE A 66 5.80 3.49 -4.20
C PHE A 66 6.51 2.14 -4.13
N PRO A 67 7.27 1.85 -3.06
CA PRO A 67 7.85 0.54 -2.83
C PRO A 67 6.80 -0.39 -2.19
N VAL A 68 6.89 -1.69 -2.48
CA VAL A 68 6.11 -2.74 -1.82
C VAL A 68 7.09 -3.76 -1.25
N ALA A 69 7.40 -3.64 0.05
CA ALA A 69 8.27 -4.58 0.76
C ALA A 69 7.44 -5.73 1.31
N SER A 70 7.13 -6.71 0.46
CA SER A 70 6.18 -7.78 0.75
C SER A 70 6.73 -8.90 1.64
N SER A 71 5.82 -9.72 2.17
CA SER A 71 6.10 -10.96 2.88
C SER A 71 5.08 -12.04 2.48
N ARG A 72 5.05 -12.35 1.17
CA ARG A 72 4.16 -13.37 0.58
C ARG A 72 4.70 -14.78 0.75
N VAL A 73 5.95 -14.91 1.12
CA VAL A 73 6.64 -16.17 1.39
C VAL A 73 7.08 -16.20 2.86
N GLY A 74 7.35 -17.41 3.38
CA GLY A 74 7.81 -17.59 4.76
C GLY A 74 6.68 -17.73 5.77
N PRO A 75 7.00 -17.59 7.08
CA PRO A 75 6.11 -17.99 8.17
C PRO A 75 4.82 -17.16 8.28
N TYR A 76 4.79 -15.97 7.71
CA TYR A 76 3.62 -15.08 7.74
C TYR A 76 2.97 -14.89 6.36
N SER A 77 3.27 -15.77 5.40
CA SER A 77 2.78 -15.70 4.02
C SER A 77 1.25 -15.64 3.87
N ALA A 78 0.52 -16.34 4.73
CA ALA A 78 -0.95 -16.35 4.71
C ALA A 78 -1.53 -14.94 4.90
N MET A 79 -0.96 -14.15 5.82
CA MET A 79 -1.33 -12.76 6.03
C MET A 79 -0.75 -11.87 4.93
N GLY A 80 0.53 -12.05 4.59
CA GLY A 80 1.24 -11.22 3.62
C GLY A 80 0.65 -11.28 2.23
N THR A 81 0.22 -12.45 1.78
CA THR A 81 -0.43 -12.62 0.46
C THR A 81 -1.68 -11.77 0.33
N GLY A 82 -2.56 -11.80 1.33
CA GLY A 82 -3.79 -10.99 1.33
C GLY A 82 -3.50 -9.50 1.46
N TYR A 83 -2.65 -9.11 2.41
CA TYR A 83 -2.33 -7.71 2.69
C TYR A 83 -1.70 -7.00 1.48
N TYR A 84 -0.61 -7.54 0.94
CA TYR A 84 0.08 -6.91 -0.19
C TYR A 84 -0.67 -7.06 -1.50
N GLY A 85 -1.50 -8.11 -1.64
CA GLY A 85 -2.46 -8.21 -2.75
C GLY A 85 -3.44 -7.05 -2.72
N ALA A 86 -4.09 -6.81 -1.60
CA ALA A 86 -5.04 -5.72 -1.44
C ALA A 86 -4.39 -4.33 -1.61
N GLN A 87 -3.14 -4.15 -1.16
CA GLN A 87 -2.40 -2.90 -1.37
C GLN A 87 -2.21 -2.61 -2.87
N ILE A 88 -1.79 -3.61 -3.66
CA ILE A 88 -1.60 -3.46 -5.10
C ILE A 88 -2.95 -3.26 -5.81
N ASP A 89 -3.98 -4.01 -5.43
CA ASP A 89 -5.33 -3.86 -5.99
C ASP A 89 -5.89 -2.47 -5.72
N TYR A 90 -5.63 -1.90 -4.54
CA TYR A 90 -6.04 -0.54 -4.22
C TYR A 90 -5.29 0.51 -5.05
N MET A 91 -3.99 0.35 -5.26
CA MET A 91 -3.23 1.23 -6.16
C MET A 91 -3.74 1.16 -7.60
N ASN A 92 -4.07 -0.04 -8.09
CA ASN A 92 -4.73 -0.22 -9.38
C ASN A 92 -6.09 0.48 -9.43
N TYR A 93 -6.91 0.35 -8.39
CA TYR A 93 -8.20 1.03 -8.31
C TYR A 93 -8.05 2.56 -8.36
N VAL A 94 -7.10 3.12 -7.62
CA VAL A 94 -6.77 4.55 -7.67
C VAL A 94 -6.41 4.98 -9.09
N ASN A 95 -5.56 4.21 -9.78
CA ASN A 95 -5.18 4.48 -11.17
C ASN A 95 -6.38 4.40 -12.13
N MET A 96 -7.26 3.42 -11.96
CA MET A 96 -8.49 3.30 -12.77
C MET A 96 -9.44 4.48 -12.58
N THR A 97 -9.38 5.16 -11.45
CA THR A 97 -10.20 6.36 -11.15
C THR A 97 -9.51 7.68 -11.50
N GLY A 98 -8.36 7.63 -12.19
CA GLY A 98 -7.64 8.82 -12.67
C GLY A 98 -6.45 9.26 -11.79
N GLY A 99 -5.99 8.38 -10.89
CA GLY A 99 -4.88 8.68 -10.00
C GLY A 99 -5.24 9.64 -8.87
N VAL A 100 -4.22 10.15 -8.19
CA VAL A 100 -4.38 11.18 -7.14
C VAL A 100 -4.10 12.54 -7.77
N ASN A 101 -5.12 13.37 -7.96
CA ASN A 101 -5.01 14.66 -8.67
C ASN A 101 -4.38 14.52 -10.07
N GLY A 102 -4.66 13.42 -10.78
CA GLY A 102 -4.09 13.14 -12.10
C GLY A 102 -2.72 12.46 -12.08
N VAL A 103 -2.09 12.30 -10.91
CA VAL A 103 -0.82 11.57 -10.75
C VAL A 103 -1.10 10.09 -10.59
N MET A 104 -0.52 9.28 -11.47
CA MET A 104 -0.69 7.82 -11.45
C MET A 104 0.30 7.17 -10.50
N LEU A 105 -0.11 6.10 -9.82
CA LEU A 105 0.74 5.36 -8.90
C LEU A 105 1.51 4.26 -9.65
N THR A 106 2.80 4.19 -9.41
CA THR A 106 3.64 3.06 -9.87
C THR A 106 4.28 2.38 -8.67
N TRP A 107 4.62 1.11 -8.81
CA TRP A 107 5.24 0.36 -7.70
C TRP A 107 6.21 -0.69 -8.20
N GLN A 108 7.03 -1.14 -7.28
CA GLN A 108 7.86 -2.32 -7.41
C GLN A 108 7.79 -3.13 -6.13
N GLU A 109 7.57 -4.42 -6.27
CA GLU A 109 7.53 -5.37 -5.16
C GLU A 109 8.90 -5.99 -4.91
N CYS A 110 9.26 -6.16 -3.64
CA CYS A 110 10.42 -6.87 -3.17
C CYS A 110 10.04 -7.75 -1.98
N GLU A 111 10.29 -9.06 -2.10
CA GLU A 111 9.95 -10.04 -1.08
C GLU A 111 10.95 -10.02 0.08
N THR A 112 10.46 -9.79 1.30
CA THR A 112 11.26 -9.71 2.53
C THR A 112 11.21 -10.99 3.37
N GLU A 113 10.27 -11.89 3.12
CA GLU A 113 9.99 -13.09 3.93
C GLU A 113 9.79 -12.78 5.43
N TYR A 114 9.34 -11.56 5.76
CA TYR A 114 9.25 -11.05 7.15
C TYR A 114 10.61 -11.03 7.87
N ASN A 115 11.71 -10.95 7.15
CA ASN A 115 13.09 -11.03 7.66
C ASN A 115 13.74 -9.64 7.70
N ALA A 116 14.41 -9.29 8.80
CA ALA A 116 15.04 -8.00 8.99
C ALA A 116 16.15 -7.69 7.96
N VAL A 117 16.99 -8.69 7.64
CA VAL A 117 18.11 -8.52 6.68
C VAL A 117 17.55 -8.30 5.28
N LYS A 118 16.61 -9.16 4.85
CA LYS A 118 15.94 -9.01 3.54
C LYS A 118 15.16 -7.70 3.44
N THR A 119 14.58 -7.21 4.54
CA THR A 119 13.93 -5.89 4.56
C THR A 119 14.93 -4.76 4.27
N VAL A 120 16.14 -4.83 4.82
CA VAL A 120 17.20 -3.84 4.53
C VAL A 120 17.64 -3.92 3.07
N GLU A 121 17.81 -5.11 2.53
CA GLU A 121 18.14 -5.32 1.11
C GLU A 121 17.04 -4.79 0.19
N CYS A 122 15.78 -5.11 0.49
CA CYS A 122 14.62 -4.59 -0.24
C CYS A 122 14.53 -3.06 -0.16
N TYR A 123 14.74 -2.48 1.02
CA TYR A 123 14.76 -1.04 1.20
C TYR A 123 15.80 -0.38 0.28
N GLN A 124 17.02 -0.89 0.26
CA GLN A 124 18.09 -0.35 -0.60
C GLN A 124 17.75 -0.48 -2.09
N ARG A 125 17.21 -1.63 -2.50
CA ARG A 125 16.83 -1.89 -3.89
C ARG A 125 15.64 -1.05 -4.35
N LEU A 126 14.70 -0.76 -3.45
CA LEU A 126 13.46 -0.03 -3.75
C LEU A 126 13.60 1.48 -3.54
N LEU A 127 14.73 1.98 -3.02
CA LEU A 127 14.90 3.38 -2.62
C LEU A 127 14.71 4.35 -3.80
N GLU A 128 15.04 3.89 -5.01
CA GLU A 128 14.90 4.66 -6.24
C GLU A 128 14.57 3.76 -7.42
N LYS A 129 13.67 4.22 -8.27
CA LYS A 129 13.33 3.57 -9.54
C LYS A 129 13.07 4.62 -10.61
N ASP A 130 13.68 4.46 -11.78
CA ASP A 130 13.48 5.31 -12.95
C ASP A 130 13.67 6.83 -12.63
N GLY A 131 14.64 7.17 -11.75
CA GLY A 131 14.90 8.53 -11.29
C GLY A 131 13.93 9.06 -10.23
N GLN A 132 12.97 8.27 -9.79
CA GLN A 132 12.04 8.62 -8.72
C GLN A 132 12.45 7.95 -7.41
N ARG A 133 12.73 8.74 -6.39
CA ARG A 133 12.95 8.24 -5.03
C ARG A 133 11.62 8.01 -4.31
N ILE A 134 11.63 7.02 -3.42
CA ILE A 134 10.47 6.80 -2.54
C ILE A 134 10.34 7.93 -1.53
N VAL A 135 9.11 8.28 -1.20
CA VAL A 135 8.76 9.24 -0.15
C VAL A 135 8.32 8.56 1.14
N VAL A 136 7.87 7.32 1.01
CA VAL A 136 7.42 6.49 2.14
C VAL A 136 7.89 5.05 1.93
N PHE A 137 8.26 4.41 3.02
CA PHE A 137 8.51 2.97 3.09
C PHE A 137 7.61 2.39 4.16
N ASP A 138 6.86 1.36 3.81
CA ASP A 138 6.04 0.67 4.78
C ASP A 138 6.68 -0.65 5.23
N THR A 139 6.45 -1.02 6.46
CA THR A 139 6.77 -2.32 6.97
C THR A 139 5.58 -2.88 7.73
N LEU A 140 5.04 -3.99 7.27
CA LEU A 140 4.10 -4.76 8.07
C LEU A 140 4.83 -5.46 9.23
N GLY A 141 6.08 -5.85 9.00
CA GLY A 141 6.91 -6.61 9.92
C GLY A 141 7.67 -5.74 10.94
N THR A 142 7.43 -5.97 12.23
CA THR A 142 8.20 -5.33 13.32
C THR A 142 9.73 -5.53 13.19
N PRO A 143 10.27 -6.72 12.84
CA PRO A 143 11.71 -6.87 12.60
C PRO A 143 12.26 -5.96 11.52
N GLY A 144 11.51 -5.77 10.44
CA GLY A 144 11.86 -4.85 9.37
C GLY A 144 11.87 -3.40 9.82
N ALA A 145 10.87 -2.96 10.60
CA ALA A 145 10.82 -1.62 11.17
C ALA A 145 12.06 -1.33 12.02
N TYR A 146 12.44 -2.25 12.90
CA TYR A 146 13.68 -2.13 13.72
C TYR A 146 14.94 -2.00 12.86
N ALA A 147 15.01 -2.71 11.74
CA ALA A 147 16.18 -2.75 10.89
C ALA A 147 16.40 -1.46 10.07
N VAL A 148 15.32 -0.76 9.71
CA VAL A 148 15.39 0.40 8.80
C VAL A 148 15.22 1.75 9.51
N ILE A 149 14.63 1.81 10.71
CA ILE A 149 14.20 3.04 11.38
C ILE A 149 15.30 4.13 11.44
N ASN A 150 16.54 3.74 11.70
CA ASN A 150 17.67 4.67 11.81
C ASN A 150 18.09 5.32 10.48
N ARG A 151 17.55 4.84 9.34
CA ARG A 151 17.88 5.36 8.01
C ARG A 151 16.93 6.45 7.58
N MET A 152 15.71 6.47 8.12
CA MET A 152 14.59 7.27 7.63
C MET A 152 14.89 8.78 7.57
N ALA A 153 15.39 9.33 8.66
CA ALA A 153 15.73 10.75 8.71
C ALA A 153 16.88 11.11 7.76
N LYS A 154 17.88 10.24 7.62
CA LYS A 154 19.03 10.44 6.72
C LYS A 154 18.60 10.42 5.25
N ASP A 155 17.69 9.53 4.91
CA ASP A 155 17.26 9.29 3.54
C ASP A 155 16.06 10.18 3.16
N ASN A 156 15.49 10.95 4.11
CA ASN A 156 14.26 11.75 3.97
C ASN A 156 13.07 10.90 3.50
N VAL A 157 12.92 9.69 4.07
CA VAL A 157 11.87 8.74 3.78
C VAL A 157 11.00 8.55 5.02
N VAL A 158 9.70 8.66 4.86
CA VAL A 158 8.74 8.36 5.93
C VAL A 158 8.68 6.87 6.16
N LEU A 159 8.81 6.41 7.40
CA LEU A 159 8.50 5.04 7.78
C LEU A 159 7.05 4.95 8.24
N ALA A 160 6.22 4.28 7.47
CA ALA A 160 4.85 3.95 7.85
C ALA A 160 4.82 2.56 8.50
N GLN A 161 4.57 2.50 9.81
CA GLN A 161 4.52 1.26 10.56
C GLN A 161 3.08 0.73 10.62
N TYR A 162 2.59 0.08 9.57
CA TYR A 162 1.22 -0.44 9.53
C TYR A 162 1.01 -1.64 10.46
N GLY A 163 2.02 -2.44 10.67
CA GLY A 163 2.04 -3.53 11.65
C GLY A 163 2.41 -3.09 13.07
N TYR A 164 2.18 -1.82 13.41
CA TYR A 164 2.47 -1.18 14.71
C TYR A 164 3.96 -1.08 15.08
N GLY A 165 4.81 -1.77 14.40
CA GLY A 165 6.26 -1.68 14.40
C GLY A 165 6.93 -1.53 15.77
N ARG A 166 7.84 -0.58 15.86
CA ARG A 166 8.54 -0.21 17.08
C ARG A 166 7.78 0.90 17.82
N THR A 167 7.38 0.63 19.07
CA THR A 167 6.52 1.54 19.84
C THR A 167 7.14 2.90 20.12
N ASP A 168 8.45 2.94 20.45
CA ASP A 168 9.16 4.21 20.71
C ASP A 168 9.28 5.09 19.45
N GLY A 169 9.04 4.53 18.26
CA GLY A 169 8.87 5.27 17.03
C GLY A 169 7.72 6.28 17.06
N ALA A 170 6.81 6.17 18.03
CA ALA A 170 5.74 7.15 18.26
C ALA A 170 6.26 8.46 18.90
N ASP A 171 7.47 8.51 19.42
CA ASP A 171 8.08 9.76 19.92
C ASP A 171 8.70 10.55 18.76
N GLY A 172 7.92 11.45 18.18
CA GLY A 172 8.34 12.28 17.06
C GLY A 172 9.52 13.23 17.36
N ARG A 173 9.90 13.42 18.63
CA ARG A 173 11.11 14.19 19.01
C ARG A 173 12.38 13.41 18.71
N VAL A 174 12.30 12.07 18.81
CA VAL A 174 13.39 11.14 18.52
C VAL A 174 13.32 10.63 17.10
N TRP A 175 12.10 10.35 16.62
CA TRP A 175 11.82 9.71 15.34
C TRP A 175 10.88 10.55 14.46
N PRO A 176 11.30 11.74 13.98
CA PRO A 176 10.41 12.67 13.27
C PRO A 176 9.90 12.14 11.91
N TRP A 177 10.51 11.09 11.38
CA TRP A 177 10.15 10.47 10.10
C TRP A 177 9.39 9.13 10.28
N VAL A 178 8.94 8.83 11.49
CA VAL A 178 8.29 7.55 11.80
C VAL A 178 6.85 7.76 12.22
N PHE A 179 5.93 7.03 11.58
CA PHE A 179 4.51 7.13 11.84
C PHE A 179 3.92 5.75 12.09
N ASN A 180 3.39 5.55 13.29
CA ASN A 180 2.60 4.38 13.61
C ASN A 180 1.18 4.60 13.08
N ALA A 181 0.69 3.66 12.29
CA ALA A 181 -0.67 3.77 11.77
C ALA A 181 -1.72 3.64 12.85
N ALA A 182 -2.67 3.21 13.11
CA ALA A 182 -3.75 3.24 14.09
C ALA A 182 -3.31 3.21 15.57
N SER A 183 -2.21 2.52 15.95
CA SER A 183 -1.84 2.26 17.35
C SER A 183 -0.38 1.79 17.46
N HIS A 184 0.07 1.51 18.68
CA HIS A 184 1.34 0.83 18.97
C HIS A 184 1.17 -0.19 20.11
N TYR A 185 2.09 -1.13 20.26
CA TYR A 185 1.95 -2.28 21.15
C TYR A 185 1.78 -1.91 22.62
N TRP A 186 2.45 -0.86 23.10
CA TRP A 186 2.30 -0.44 24.51
C TRP A 186 0.91 0.11 24.79
N SER A 187 0.31 0.88 23.89
CA SER A 187 -1.07 1.31 24.01
C SER A 187 -2.03 0.12 24.02
N GLN A 188 -1.80 -0.85 23.13
CA GLN A 188 -2.65 -2.03 23.04
C GLN A 188 -2.63 -2.84 24.33
N ILE A 189 -1.45 -3.09 24.92
CA ILE A 189 -1.37 -3.84 26.16
C ILE A 189 -1.95 -3.07 27.34
N ALA A 190 -1.75 -1.75 27.39
CA ALA A 190 -2.33 -0.92 28.42
C ALA A 190 -3.86 -0.94 28.37
N VAL A 191 -4.46 -0.87 27.18
CA VAL A 191 -5.92 -0.96 27.00
C VAL A 191 -6.44 -2.34 27.40
N LYS A 192 -5.75 -3.42 27.00
CA LYS A 192 -6.13 -4.80 27.39
C LYS A 192 -6.15 -4.96 28.92
N LEU A 193 -5.09 -4.51 29.61
CA LEU A 193 -5.02 -4.62 31.07
C LEU A 193 -6.08 -3.75 31.75
N LYS A 194 -6.34 -2.54 31.27
CA LYS A 194 -7.42 -1.69 31.79
C LYS A 194 -8.81 -2.31 31.58
N PHE A 195 -9.04 -2.93 30.44
CA PHE A 195 -10.27 -3.65 30.18
C PHE A 195 -10.45 -4.81 31.15
N MET A 196 -9.40 -5.62 31.36
CA MET A 196 -9.43 -6.70 32.37
C MET A 196 -9.72 -6.16 33.76
N ALA A 197 -9.07 -5.06 34.18
CA ALA A 197 -9.34 -4.44 35.45
C ALA A 197 -10.80 -3.94 35.57
N GLN A 198 -11.36 -3.40 34.50
CA GLN A 198 -12.78 -2.98 34.49
C GLN A 198 -13.72 -4.18 34.68
N VAL A 199 -13.44 -5.30 34.01
CA VAL A 199 -14.24 -6.55 34.16
C VAL A 199 -14.16 -7.09 35.58
N GLU A 200 -13.00 -6.98 36.22
CA GLU A 200 -12.76 -7.44 37.59
C GLU A 200 -13.28 -6.48 38.69
N GLY A 201 -13.83 -5.32 38.29
CA GLY A 201 -14.37 -4.35 39.21
C GLY A 201 -13.41 -3.26 39.68
N GLY A 202 -12.29 -3.07 39.00
CA GLY A 202 -11.33 -1.99 39.19
C GLY A 202 -9.88 -2.44 39.32
N ILE A 203 -8.96 -1.48 39.21
CA ILE A 203 -7.52 -1.74 39.30
C ILE A 203 -7.13 -2.38 40.65
N ASP A 204 -7.75 -1.94 41.75
CA ASP A 204 -7.48 -2.47 43.09
C ASP A 204 -7.79 -3.96 43.22
N LYS A 205 -8.70 -4.47 42.39
CA LYS A 205 -9.05 -5.90 42.33
C LYS A 205 -8.04 -6.76 41.57
N MET A 206 -7.09 -6.09 40.89
CA MET A 206 -6.02 -6.80 40.15
C MET A 206 -4.85 -7.21 41.07
N LYS A 207 -4.72 -6.61 42.23
CA LYS A 207 -3.63 -6.91 43.18
C LYS A 207 -3.60 -8.40 43.56
N GLY A 208 -2.43 -9.01 43.43
CA GLY A 208 -2.19 -10.43 43.71
C GLY A 208 -2.62 -11.39 42.59
N LYS A 209 -3.37 -10.91 41.57
CA LYS A 209 -3.78 -11.79 40.45
C LYS A 209 -2.57 -12.16 39.60
N LYS A 210 -2.62 -13.38 39.08
CA LYS A 210 -1.67 -13.89 38.09
C LYS A 210 -2.18 -13.52 36.69
N ILE A 211 -1.26 -13.10 35.83
CA ILE A 211 -1.53 -12.88 34.40
C ILE A 211 -0.45 -13.56 33.59
N VAL A 212 -0.85 -14.29 32.57
CA VAL A 212 0.05 -14.93 31.63
C VAL A 212 0.09 -14.12 30.34
N HIS A 213 1.30 -13.82 29.90
CA HIS A 213 1.55 -13.24 28.61
C HIS A 213 2.21 -14.27 27.71
N LEU A 214 1.39 -14.86 26.84
CA LEU A 214 1.84 -15.79 25.80
C LEU A 214 2.23 -14.97 24.56
N HIS A 215 3.47 -15.06 24.10
CA HIS A 215 3.96 -14.24 22.99
C HIS A 215 4.90 -15.02 22.09
N ILE A 216 4.94 -14.63 20.81
CA ILE A 216 5.91 -15.18 19.86
C ILE A 216 7.30 -14.64 20.19
N ASP A 217 8.31 -15.52 20.17
CA ASP A 217 9.70 -15.16 20.43
C ASP A 217 10.34 -14.44 19.24
N SER A 218 9.91 -13.22 19.01
CA SER A 218 10.35 -12.31 17.94
C SER A 218 10.29 -10.86 18.41
N ALA A 219 10.81 -9.93 17.62
CA ALA A 219 10.67 -8.50 17.88
C ALA A 219 9.21 -8.10 18.09
N TYR A 220 8.30 -8.64 17.28
CA TYR A 220 6.86 -8.44 17.39
C TYR A 220 6.30 -8.85 18.76
N GLY A 221 6.54 -10.09 19.18
CA GLY A 221 5.96 -10.62 20.40
C GLY A 221 6.57 -10.05 21.67
N ARG A 222 7.83 -9.58 21.62
CA ARG A 222 8.52 -8.97 22.75
C ARG A 222 8.24 -7.48 22.93
N GLU A 223 7.70 -6.80 21.90
CA GLU A 223 7.48 -5.35 21.92
C GLU A 223 6.58 -4.86 23.07
N PRO A 224 5.48 -5.55 23.44
CA PRO A 224 4.65 -5.13 24.57
C PRO A 224 5.23 -5.40 25.96
N LEU A 225 6.28 -6.23 26.09
CA LEU A 225 6.81 -6.68 27.39
C LEU A 225 7.22 -5.54 28.34
N PRO A 226 7.93 -4.48 27.90
CA PRO A 226 8.31 -3.40 28.81
C PRO A 226 7.10 -2.73 29.48
N ALA A 227 6.07 -2.43 28.70
CA ALA A 227 4.85 -1.82 29.22
C ALA A 227 4.07 -2.80 30.11
N MET A 228 4.01 -4.07 29.73
CA MET A 228 3.32 -5.09 30.49
C MET A 228 3.96 -5.31 31.87
N ARG A 229 5.29 -5.44 31.90
CA ARG A 229 6.06 -5.58 33.15
C ARG A 229 5.81 -4.39 34.08
N LYS A 230 5.86 -3.18 33.55
CA LYS A 230 5.61 -1.97 34.34
C LYS A 230 4.20 -1.94 34.91
N ILE A 231 3.18 -2.11 34.09
CA ILE A 231 1.78 -2.01 34.51
C ILE A 231 1.44 -3.11 35.52
N THR A 232 1.87 -4.34 35.29
CA THR A 232 1.63 -5.44 36.21
C THR A 232 2.33 -5.24 37.55
N SER A 233 3.55 -4.72 37.55
CA SER A 233 4.26 -4.33 38.76
C SER A 233 3.56 -3.21 39.52
N ASP A 234 3.13 -2.14 38.83
CA ASP A 234 2.42 -1.02 39.45
C ASP A 234 1.09 -1.45 40.09
N TRP A 235 0.41 -2.42 39.49
CA TRP A 235 -0.86 -2.94 40.00
C TRP A 235 -0.72 -4.10 40.99
N GLY A 236 0.50 -4.50 41.32
CA GLY A 236 0.79 -5.58 42.25
C GLY A 236 0.37 -6.96 41.75
N MET A 237 0.37 -7.16 40.44
CA MET A 237 0.07 -8.44 39.78
C MET A 237 1.31 -9.30 39.65
N LYS A 238 1.11 -10.60 39.48
CA LYS A 238 2.18 -11.56 39.14
C LYS A 238 2.15 -11.83 37.64
N LEU A 239 3.17 -11.36 36.91
CA LEU A 239 3.32 -11.61 35.47
C LEU A 239 4.08 -12.92 35.23
N ILE A 240 3.55 -13.76 34.38
CA ILE A 240 4.17 -14.99 33.87
C ILE A 240 4.35 -14.80 32.35
N GLU A 241 5.57 -14.83 31.87
CA GLU A 241 5.90 -14.69 30.47
C GLU A 241 6.21 -16.05 29.86
N ILE A 242 5.52 -16.41 28.79
CA ILE A 242 5.71 -17.67 28.08
C ILE A 242 5.94 -17.36 26.61
N SER A 243 7.10 -17.74 26.08
CA SER A 243 7.43 -17.55 24.66
C SER A 243 7.07 -18.76 23.83
N ILE A 244 6.67 -18.50 22.58
CA ILE A 244 6.38 -19.51 21.56
C ILE A 244 7.35 -19.30 20.40
N PRO A 245 7.96 -20.37 19.85
CA PRO A 245 8.77 -20.23 18.63
C PRO A 245 7.99 -19.66 17.46
N PRO A 246 8.58 -18.77 16.63
CA PRO A 246 7.95 -18.31 15.40
C PRO A 246 7.66 -19.47 14.43
N PRO A 247 6.54 -19.45 13.69
CA PRO A 247 5.50 -18.43 13.60
C PRO A 247 4.38 -18.56 14.65
N GLY A 248 4.52 -19.39 15.67
CA GLY A 248 3.54 -19.53 16.75
C GLY A 248 2.53 -20.67 16.52
N LEU A 249 2.85 -21.65 15.69
CA LEU A 249 1.96 -22.79 15.38
C LEU A 249 2.02 -23.88 16.46
N GLU A 250 3.19 -24.07 17.07
CA GLU A 250 3.43 -25.07 18.10
C GLU A 250 3.24 -24.49 19.50
N GLN A 251 2.06 -24.68 20.09
CA GLN A 251 1.70 -24.10 21.40
C GLN A 251 1.39 -25.16 22.47
N GLN A 252 1.46 -26.44 22.13
CA GLN A 252 1.00 -27.52 23.00
C GLN A 252 1.78 -27.56 24.33
N SER A 253 3.10 -27.41 24.27
CA SER A 253 3.94 -27.41 25.48
C SER A 253 3.67 -26.21 26.39
N GLN A 254 3.39 -25.05 25.81
CA GLN A 254 3.05 -23.84 26.54
C GLN A 254 1.69 -23.92 27.22
N CYS A 255 0.71 -24.54 26.54
CA CYS A 255 -0.59 -24.83 27.13
C CYS A 255 -0.47 -25.82 28.29
N CYS A 256 0.36 -26.86 28.17
CA CYS A 256 0.63 -27.79 29.27
C CYS A 256 1.25 -27.10 30.49
N LEU A 257 2.20 -26.17 30.27
CA LEU A 257 2.80 -25.37 31.35
C LEU A 257 1.78 -24.51 32.10
N LEU A 258 0.79 -23.96 31.39
CA LEU A 258 -0.30 -23.22 32.00
C LEU A 258 -1.16 -24.10 32.89
N TYR A 259 -1.58 -25.26 32.41
CA TYR A 259 -2.37 -26.22 33.18
C TYR A 259 -1.66 -26.72 34.43
N THR A 260 -0.38 -27.04 34.33
CA THR A 260 0.40 -27.52 35.48
C THR A 260 0.68 -26.45 36.51
N SER A 261 0.83 -25.17 36.10
CA SER A 261 1.02 -24.05 37.01
C SER A 261 -0.24 -23.69 37.80
N ASP A 262 -1.42 -23.83 37.19
CA ASP A 262 -2.73 -23.59 37.83
C ASP A 262 -3.17 -24.74 38.75
N ALA A 263 -2.98 -25.99 38.30
CA ALA A 263 -3.29 -27.17 39.12
C ALA A 263 -2.40 -27.25 40.39
N ALA A 264 -1.15 -26.77 40.32
CA ALA A 264 -0.29 -26.74 41.48
C ALA A 264 -0.65 -25.70 42.56
N ASP A 265 -1.48 -24.71 42.21
CA ASP A 265 -1.97 -23.66 43.13
C ASP A 265 -3.34 -24.02 43.76
N ASP A 266 -4.18 -24.81 43.07
CA ASP A 266 -5.47 -25.27 43.60
C ASP A 266 -5.29 -26.32 44.73
N ASP A 267 -4.23 -27.12 44.70
CA ASP A 267 -3.91 -28.10 45.76
C ASP A 267 -3.34 -27.44 47.04
N ARG A 268 -3.17 -26.10 47.08
CA ARG A 268 -2.61 -25.34 48.23
C ARG A 268 -3.65 -24.44 48.92
N SER A 269 -4.89 -24.46 48.52
CA SER A 269 -6.02 -23.76 49.14
C SER A 269 -6.90 -24.81 49.96
#